data_687734ae95a91725e3e14c2704e22bc9
#
_entry.id   687734ae95a91725e3e14c2704e22bc9
#
_cell.length_a   1.000
_cell.length_b   1.000
_cell.length_c   1.000
_cell.angle_alpha   90.00
_cell.angle_beta   90.00
_cell.angle_gamma   90.00
#
_symmetry.space_group_name_H-M   'P 1'
#
loop_
_entity.id
_entity.type
_entity.pdbx_description
1 polymer ?
#
loop_
_entity_poly.entity_id
_entity_poly.type
_entity_poly.pdbx_seq_one_letter_code
_entity_poly.pdbx_strand_id
1 'polypeptide(L)'
;LSHGEPVGENPSPGNKAGGISTLEDKALGCTQKCGKSYVEGVLPYGERLKVKGLNLLSAPGNDLVAATALASCGCHMVLFTTGRGTPFGTYVPTMKISTNSTLAKNKPGWIDFNAGVIVENEPMEKTCERFIDYISPGSKRRIRKQRKERLQRKLRSSRQE
;
A
#
# COMPACT_ATOMS: atom_id res chain seq x y z
N LEU A 1 -27.04 3.70 -5.75
CA LEU A 1 -28.49 3.48 -5.91
C LEU A 1 -28.97 4.00 -7.28
N SER A 2 -28.44 5.13 -7.76
CA SER A 2 -28.82 5.69 -9.08
C SER A 2 -28.49 4.80 -10.27
N HIS A 3 -27.58 3.84 -10.10
CA HIS A 3 -27.14 2.91 -11.15
C HIS A 3 -27.58 1.46 -10.90
N GLY A 4 -28.44 1.20 -9.91
CA GLY A 4 -28.98 -0.13 -9.60
C GLY A 4 -27.99 -1.12 -8.98
N GLU A 5 -26.75 -0.67 -8.66
CA GLU A 5 -25.73 -1.53 -8.08
C GLU A 5 -26.01 -1.85 -6.60
N PRO A 6 -25.76 -3.09 -6.16
CA PRO A 6 -25.99 -3.48 -4.78
C PRO A 6 -24.95 -2.83 -3.85
N VAL A 7 -25.41 -2.02 -2.90
CA VAL A 7 -24.55 -1.36 -1.90
C VAL A 7 -23.84 -2.36 -0.99
N GLY A 8 -24.37 -3.58 -0.86
CA GLY A 8 -23.85 -4.60 0.06
C GLY A 8 -22.53 -5.27 -0.34
N GLU A 9 -21.97 -4.97 -1.51
CA GLU A 9 -20.68 -5.53 -1.95
C GLU A 9 -19.47 -4.80 -1.36
N ASN A 10 -19.66 -3.61 -0.83
CA ASN A 10 -18.64 -2.87 -0.11
C ASN A 10 -19.07 -2.66 1.37
N PRO A 11 -18.31 -3.13 2.35
CA PRO A 11 -17.00 -3.78 2.32
C PRO A 11 -16.97 -5.16 1.65
N SER A 12 -15.80 -5.52 1.09
CA SER A 12 -15.59 -6.84 0.47
C SER A 12 -15.69 -7.98 1.50
N PRO A 13 -15.93 -9.24 1.07
CA PRO A 13 -15.96 -10.39 1.98
C PRO A 13 -14.72 -10.49 2.87
N GLY A 14 -13.55 -10.12 2.34
CA GLY A 14 -12.31 -10.10 3.11
C GLY A 14 -12.23 -9.03 4.19
N ASN A 15 -12.84 -7.87 3.95
CA ASN A 15 -12.99 -6.85 4.98
C ASN A 15 -13.93 -7.30 6.09
N LYS A 16 -15.08 -7.90 5.72
CA LYS A 16 -16.07 -8.42 6.65
C LYS A 16 -15.49 -9.52 7.54
N ALA A 17 -14.75 -10.47 6.95
CA ALA A 17 -14.02 -11.50 7.69
C ALA A 17 -12.96 -10.92 8.66
N GLY A 18 -12.43 -9.73 8.38
CA GLY A 18 -11.51 -8.99 9.24
C GLY A 18 -12.17 -8.06 10.25
N GLY A 19 -13.51 -8.08 10.37
CA GLY A 19 -14.27 -7.30 11.34
C GLY A 19 -14.77 -5.94 10.84
N ILE A 20 -14.53 -5.55 9.61
CA ILE A 20 -15.07 -4.33 9.00
C ILE A 20 -16.40 -4.67 8.36
N SER A 21 -17.51 -4.31 9.02
CA SER A 21 -18.85 -4.76 8.62
C SER A 21 -19.62 -3.72 7.81
N THR A 22 -19.30 -2.45 7.94
CA THR A 22 -20.02 -1.34 7.30
C THR A 22 -19.09 -0.43 6.47
N LEU A 23 -19.68 0.38 5.59
CA LEU A 23 -18.97 1.43 4.85
C LEU A 23 -18.41 2.50 5.78
N GLU A 24 -19.15 2.82 6.83
CA GLU A 24 -18.77 3.81 7.84
C GLU A 24 -17.50 3.36 8.58
N ASP A 25 -17.46 2.12 9.03
CA ASP A 25 -16.26 1.53 9.66
C ASP A 25 -15.06 1.60 8.74
N LYS A 26 -15.26 1.26 7.46
CA LYS A 26 -14.20 1.32 6.46
C LYS A 26 -13.71 2.74 6.21
N ALA A 27 -14.60 3.69 6.09
CA ALA A 27 -14.29 5.11 5.88
C ALA A 27 -13.58 5.71 7.10
N LEU A 28 -14.03 5.40 8.31
CA LEU A 28 -13.41 5.82 9.56
C LEU A 28 -11.96 5.32 9.65
N GLY A 29 -11.70 4.08 9.25
CA GLY A 29 -10.35 3.53 9.17
C GLY A 29 -9.44 4.32 8.24
N CYS A 30 -9.93 4.80 7.10
CA CYS A 30 -9.16 5.66 6.20
C CYS A 30 -8.78 6.99 6.86
N THR A 31 -9.70 7.61 7.59
CA THR A 31 -9.46 8.85 8.33
C THR A 31 -8.43 8.65 9.44
N GLN A 32 -8.53 7.58 10.19
CA GLN A 32 -7.59 7.24 11.26
C GLN A 32 -6.16 7.02 10.74
N LYS A 33 -6.00 6.46 9.54
CA LYS A 33 -4.68 6.24 8.91
C LYS A 33 -3.96 7.52 8.51
N CYS A 34 -4.63 8.64 8.41
CA CYS A 34 -3.99 9.95 8.18
C CYS A 34 -3.11 10.40 9.35
N GLY A 35 -3.31 9.84 10.55
CA GLY A 35 -2.60 10.26 11.75
C GLY A 35 -3.02 11.64 12.24
N LYS A 36 -2.08 12.39 12.83
CA LYS A 36 -2.33 13.71 13.43
C LYS A 36 -1.61 14.85 12.72
N SER A 37 -1.06 14.59 11.53
CA SER A 37 -0.36 15.63 10.75
C SER A 37 -1.35 16.60 10.13
N TYR A 38 -0.92 17.86 9.95
CA TYR A 38 -1.70 18.84 9.22
C TYR A 38 -1.87 18.42 7.76
N VAL A 39 -3.09 18.59 7.25
CA VAL A 39 -3.40 18.39 5.84
C VAL A 39 -3.19 19.71 5.11
N GLU A 40 -2.22 19.77 4.22
CA GLU A 40 -1.84 20.97 3.48
C GLU A 40 -2.73 21.21 2.25
N GLY A 41 -3.36 20.17 1.75
CA GLY A 41 -4.24 20.28 0.60
C GLY A 41 -5.15 19.07 0.38
N VAL A 42 -6.23 19.33 -0.35
CA VAL A 42 -7.15 18.30 -0.85
C VAL A 42 -7.17 18.41 -2.37
N LEU A 43 -6.86 17.32 -3.03
CA LEU A 43 -6.76 17.25 -4.50
C LEU A 43 -8.00 16.55 -5.05
N PRO A 44 -8.77 17.18 -5.92
CA PRO A 44 -9.74 16.50 -6.76
C PRO A 44 -9.09 15.43 -7.63
N TYR A 45 -9.88 14.46 -8.09
CA TYR A 45 -9.39 13.42 -8.99
C TYR A 45 -8.81 14.01 -10.28
N GLY A 46 -7.61 13.59 -10.61
CA GLY A 46 -6.89 14.04 -11.80
C GLY A 46 -6.06 15.33 -11.62
N GLU A 47 -6.15 16.01 -10.50
CA GLU A 47 -5.30 17.18 -10.23
C GLU A 47 -3.87 16.81 -9.86
N ARG A 48 -2.94 17.72 -10.20
CA ARG A 48 -1.54 17.60 -9.82
C ARG A 48 -1.25 18.20 -8.45
N LEU A 49 -0.34 17.55 -7.73
CA LEU A 49 0.18 18.03 -6.45
C LEU A 49 0.87 19.40 -6.64
N LYS A 50 0.47 20.38 -5.84
CA LYS A 50 0.98 21.77 -5.88
C LYS A 50 1.73 22.17 -4.61
N VAL A 51 1.37 21.55 -3.49
CA VAL A 51 1.88 21.92 -2.15
C VAL A 51 2.63 20.75 -1.54
N LYS A 52 3.75 21.03 -0.88
CA LYS A 52 4.48 20.01 -0.11
C LYS A 52 3.75 19.72 1.20
N GLY A 53 3.90 18.52 1.72
CA GLY A 53 3.28 18.07 2.97
C GLY A 53 2.24 16.98 2.74
N LEU A 54 1.43 16.69 3.76
CA LEU A 54 0.35 15.72 3.66
C LEU A 54 -0.80 16.29 2.84
N ASN A 55 -1.11 15.64 1.73
CA ASN A 55 -2.24 15.99 0.89
C ASN A 55 -3.20 14.80 0.79
N LEU A 56 -4.49 15.05 0.74
CA LEU A 56 -5.52 14.05 0.48
C LEU A 56 -5.89 14.09 -1.00
N LEU A 57 -5.97 12.92 -1.62
CA LEU A 57 -6.41 12.80 -3.02
C LEU A 57 -7.78 12.12 -3.04
N SER A 58 -8.78 12.80 -3.61
CA SER A 58 -10.06 12.19 -3.90
C SER A 58 -9.92 11.26 -5.11
N ALA A 59 -10.06 9.96 -4.88
CA ALA A 59 -9.93 8.94 -5.93
C ALA A 59 -10.83 7.74 -5.64
N PRO A 60 -11.23 6.95 -6.67
CA PRO A 60 -11.94 5.70 -6.45
C PRO A 60 -11.16 4.73 -5.56
N GLY A 61 -11.89 3.93 -4.76
CA GLY A 61 -11.29 3.01 -3.78
C GLY A 61 -10.69 1.72 -4.35
N ASN A 62 -10.76 1.49 -5.66
CA ASN A 62 -10.12 0.35 -6.30
C ASN A 62 -8.59 0.52 -6.29
N ASP A 63 -7.86 -0.50 -5.83
CA ASP A 63 -6.41 -0.44 -5.63
C ASP A 63 -5.64 0.04 -6.86
N LEU A 64 -5.95 -0.51 -8.04
CA LEU A 64 -5.27 -0.16 -9.28
C LEU A 64 -5.57 1.28 -9.71
N VAL A 65 -6.83 1.68 -9.62
CA VAL A 65 -7.28 3.02 -10.02
C VAL A 65 -6.73 4.06 -9.04
N ALA A 66 -6.82 3.82 -7.74
CA ALA A 66 -6.28 4.70 -6.70
C ALA A 66 -4.76 4.89 -6.84
N ALA A 67 -4.03 3.80 -7.06
CA ALA A 67 -2.58 3.88 -7.25
C ALA A 67 -2.19 4.58 -8.58
N THR A 68 -2.99 4.44 -9.63
CA THR A 68 -2.82 5.17 -10.87
C THR A 68 -3.10 6.66 -10.68
N ALA A 69 -4.14 7.01 -9.92
CA ALA A 69 -4.46 8.39 -9.57
C ALA A 69 -3.33 9.05 -8.78
N LEU A 70 -2.72 8.34 -7.82
CA LEU A 70 -1.54 8.81 -7.10
C LEU A 70 -0.36 9.08 -8.05
N ALA A 71 -0.10 8.19 -9.00
CA ALA A 71 0.95 8.40 -9.99
C ALA A 71 0.66 9.62 -10.88
N SER A 72 -0.59 9.80 -11.33
CA SER A 72 -0.98 10.93 -12.20
C SER A 72 -0.93 12.26 -11.47
N CYS A 73 -1.21 12.32 -10.18
CA CYS A 73 -1.09 13.56 -9.40
C CYS A 73 0.36 13.98 -9.13
N GLY A 74 1.33 13.13 -9.43
CA GLY A 74 2.75 13.44 -9.32
C GLY A 74 3.53 12.63 -8.29
N CYS A 75 2.92 11.62 -7.68
CA CYS A 75 3.66 10.69 -6.80
C CYS A 75 4.66 9.88 -7.62
N HIS A 76 5.91 9.89 -7.20
CA HIS A 76 6.99 9.14 -7.85
C HIS A 76 7.22 7.76 -7.24
N MET A 77 6.48 7.41 -6.21
CA MET A 77 6.46 6.09 -5.55
C MET A 77 5.11 5.89 -4.86
N VAL A 78 4.59 4.67 -4.91
CA VAL A 78 3.40 4.25 -4.17
C VAL A 78 3.81 3.32 -3.04
N LEU A 79 3.39 3.63 -1.83
CA LEU A 79 3.50 2.78 -0.64
C LEU A 79 2.17 2.06 -0.46
N PHE A 80 2.15 0.77 -0.74
CA PHE A 80 0.94 -0.04 -0.74
C PHE A 80 0.91 -0.99 0.45
N THR A 81 0.02 -0.74 1.39
CA THR A 81 -0.20 -1.61 2.55
C THR A 81 -1.20 -2.72 2.23
N THR A 82 -0.92 -3.95 2.63
CA THR A 82 -1.80 -5.08 2.35
C THR A 82 -1.74 -6.14 3.44
N GLY A 83 -2.90 -6.73 3.76
CA GLY A 83 -3.02 -7.83 4.71
C GLY A 83 -3.03 -9.22 4.05
N ARG A 84 -3.41 -9.32 2.77
CA ARG A 84 -3.51 -10.59 2.02
C ARG A 84 -2.51 -10.71 0.88
N GLY A 85 -1.98 -9.58 0.41
CA GLY A 85 -1.10 -9.49 -0.73
C GLY A 85 -1.87 -9.42 -2.06
N THR A 86 -1.51 -8.45 -2.89
CA THR A 86 -2.06 -8.26 -4.24
C THR A 86 -0.91 -8.24 -5.24
N PRO A 87 -0.93 -9.06 -6.29
CA PRO A 87 0.16 -9.15 -7.26
C PRO A 87 0.02 -8.07 -8.34
N PHE A 88 0.03 -6.80 -7.95
CA PHE A 88 0.00 -5.70 -8.91
C PHE A 88 1.16 -4.72 -8.71
N GLY A 89 1.44 -3.94 -9.72
CA GLY A 89 2.32 -2.78 -9.70
C GLY A 89 1.69 -1.65 -10.49
N THR A 90 2.26 -0.47 -10.37
CA THR A 90 1.80 0.74 -11.07
C THR A 90 2.87 1.29 -12.01
N TYR A 91 2.57 2.39 -12.70
CA TYR A 91 3.51 3.09 -13.59
C TYR A 91 4.71 3.70 -12.85
N VAL A 92 4.60 3.83 -11.52
CA VAL A 92 5.70 4.26 -10.65
C VAL A 92 6.14 3.12 -9.73
N PRO A 93 7.33 3.16 -9.14
CA PRO A 93 7.77 2.17 -8.17
C PRO A 93 6.73 1.96 -7.08
N THR A 94 6.26 0.73 -6.93
CA THR A 94 5.27 0.35 -5.92
C THR A 94 5.95 -0.54 -4.88
N MET A 95 5.96 -0.08 -3.64
CA MET A 95 6.50 -0.80 -2.50
C MET A 95 5.37 -1.45 -1.74
N LYS A 96 5.43 -2.76 -1.55
CA LYS A 96 4.42 -3.52 -0.84
C LYS A 96 4.80 -3.73 0.61
N ILE A 97 3.96 -3.23 1.49
CA ILE A 97 4.13 -3.28 2.94
C ILE A 97 3.11 -4.26 3.52
N SER A 98 3.61 -5.32 4.14
CA SER A 98 2.74 -6.28 4.83
C SER A 98 2.27 -5.72 6.18
N THR A 99 0.98 -5.86 6.47
CA THR A 99 0.39 -5.51 7.77
C THR A 99 0.43 -6.65 8.78
N ASN A 100 0.89 -7.84 8.38
CA ASN A 100 1.11 -8.99 9.25
C ASN A 100 2.32 -9.81 8.80
N SER A 101 3.01 -10.44 9.76
CA SER A 101 4.23 -11.20 9.48
C SER A 101 3.95 -12.53 8.77
N THR A 102 2.76 -13.09 8.94
CA THR A 102 2.35 -14.32 8.23
C THR A 102 2.38 -14.11 6.71
N LEU A 103 1.83 -12.99 6.23
CA LEU A 103 1.88 -12.65 4.82
C LEU A 103 3.32 -12.46 4.33
N ALA A 104 4.13 -11.73 5.09
CA ALA A 104 5.53 -11.48 4.73
C ALA A 104 6.33 -12.79 4.63
N LYS A 105 6.08 -13.73 5.54
CA LYS A 105 6.71 -15.05 5.58
C LYS A 105 6.24 -15.94 4.42
N ASN A 106 4.94 -15.98 4.16
CA ASN A 106 4.36 -16.87 3.14
C ASN A 106 4.58 -16.36 1.71
N LYS A 107 4.73 -15.03 1.53
CA LYS A 107 4.90 -14.41 0.20
C LYS A 107 6.12 -13.48 0.15
N PRO A 108 7.34 -13.99 0.46
CA PRO A 108 8.54 -13.14 0.56
C PRO A 108 8.93 -12.49 -0.77
N GLY A 109 8.49 -13.07 -1.89
CA GLY A 109 8.70 -12.49 -3.23
C GLY A 109 7.74 -11.34 -3.60
N TRP A 110 6.70 -11.12 -2.80
CA TRP A 110 5.66 -10.11 -3.06
C TRP A 110 5.74 -8.92 -2.11
N ILE A 111 6.33 -9.11 -0.95
CA ILE A 111 6.38 -8.11 0.12
C ILE A 111 7.79 -7.52 0.17
N ASP A 112 7.87 -6.20 0.23
CA ASP A 112 9.12 -5.46 0.30
C ASP A 112 9.47 -5.11 1.76
N PHE A 113 8.47 -4.82 2.61
CA PHE A 113 8.66 -4.47 4.00
C PHE A 113 7.59 -5.13 4.89
N ASN A 114 8.01 -5.71 6.02
CA ASN A 114 7.10 -6.27 7.01
C ASN A 114 6.88 -5.25 8.15
N ALA A 115 5.69 -4.65 8.18
CA ALA A 115 5.23 -3.82 9.29
C ALA A 115 4.43 -4.62 10.33
N GLY A 116 4.10 -5.88 10.05
CA GLY A 116 3.35 -6.76 10.95
C GLY A 116 4.05 -7.05 12.28
N VAL A 117 5.35 -6.83 12.36
CA VAL A 117 6.15 -6.95 13.58
C VAL A 117 5.68 -6.01 14.71
N ILE A 118 4.99 -4.91 14.38
CA ILE A 118 4.39 -3.99 15.35
C ILE A 118 3.34 -4.72 16.20
N VAL A 119 2.56 -5.60 15.57
CA VAL A 119 1.54 -6.42 16.26
C VAL A 119 2.18 -7.54 17.09
N GLU A 120 3.43 -7.87 16.80
CA GLU A 120 4.26 -8.86 17.50
C GLU A 120 5.16 -8.24 18.57
N ASN A 121 4.78 -7.05 19.09
CA ASN A 121 5.45 -6.30 20.16
C ASN A 121 6.77 -5.61 19.77
N GLU A 122 7.10 -5.43 18.48
CA GLU A 122 8.17 -4.49 18.12
C GLU A 122 7.67 -3.05 18.32
N PRO A 123 8.39 -2.17 19.02
CA PRO A 123 8.02 -0.76 19.16
C PRO A 123 7.81 -0.10 17.79
N MET A 124 6.75 0.71 17.69
CA MET A 124 6.42 1.38 16.43
C MET A 124 7.55 2.29 15.95
N GLU A 125 8.20 3.00 16.87
CA GLU A 125 9.32 3.90 16.59
C GLU A 125 10.45 3.16 15.89
N LYS A 126 10.82 1.99 16.40
CA LYS A 126 11.87 1.15 15.81
C LYS A 126 11.49 0.66 14.41
N THR A 127 10.24 0.27 14.21
CA THR A 127 9.74 -0.12 12.89
C THR A 127 9.73 1.06 11.93
N CYS A 128 9.35 2.26 12.40
CA CYS A 128 9.38 3.49 11.61
C CYS A 128 10.81 3.87 11.19
N GLU A 129 11.78 3.82 12.09
CA GLU A 129 13.20 4.06 11.76
C GLU A 129 13.69 3.10 10.67
N ARG A 130 13.45 1.80 10.83
CA ARG A 130 13.81 0.81 9.81
C ARG A 130 13.10 1.08 8.47
N PHE A 131 11.87 1.55 8.52
CA PHE A 131 11.11 1.87 7.32
C PHE A 131 11.70 3.09 6.61
N ILE A 132 12.02 4.15 7.34
CA ILE A 132 12.67 5.36 6.81
C ILE A 132 14.01 4.99 6.17
N ASP A 133 14.83 4.22 6.86
CA ASP A 133 16.11 3.74 6.32
C ASP A 133 15.91 2.92 5.05
N TYR A 134 14.86 2.11 5.00
CA TYR A 134 14.56 1.27 3.84
C TYR A 134 14.15 2.10 2.62
N ILE A 135 13.40 3.19 2.77
CA ILE A 135 12.94 4.07 1.69
C ILE A 135 13.94 5.17 1.32
N SER A 136 14.94 5.42 2.14
CA SER A 136 15.94 6.47 1.93
C SER A 136 16.74 6.29 0.63
N PRO A 137 17.24 7.38 0.00
CA PRO A 137 17.86 7.33 -1.32
C PRO A 137 19.00 6.33 -1.49
N GLY A 138 19.76 6.04 -0.44
CA GLY A 138 20.78 4.99 -0.41
C GLY A 138 20.24 3.58 -0.57
N SER A 139 19.01 3.35 -0.16
CA SER A 139 18.31 2.06 -0.24
C SER A 139 17.77 1.76 -1.63
N LYS A 140 17.52 2.77 -2.48
CA LYS A 140 16.98 2.57 -3.85
C LYS A 140 17.85 1.65 -4.71
N ARG A 141 19.18 1.68 -4.54
CA ARG A 141 20.11 0.72 -5.17
C ARG A 141 19.90 -0.70 -4.63
N ARG A 142 19.65 -0.84 -3.33
CA ARG A 142 19.39 -2.12 -2.66
C ARG A 142 18.06 -2.73 -3.14
N ILE A 143 16.99 -1.94 -3.16
CA ILE A 143 15.65 -2.37 -3.60
C ILE A 143 15.68 -2.83 -5.06
N ARG A 144 16.29 -2.06 -5.98
CA ARG A 144 16.44 -2.45 -7.38
C ARG A 144 17.26 -3.73 -7.55
N LYS A 145 18.34 -3.89 -6.80
CA LYS A 145 19.18 -5.09 -6.83
C LYS A 145 18.42 -6.32 -6.33
N GLN A 146 17.76 -6.23 -5.18
CA GLN A 146 16.94 -7.31 -4.62
C GLN A 146 15.78 -7.71 -5.54
N ARG A 147 15.10 -6.74 -6.15
CA ARG A 147 13.98 -7.00 -7.07
C ARG A 147 14.48 -7.70 -8.34
N LYS A 148 15.61 -7.30 -8.87
CA LYS A 148 16.27 -7.96 -10.02
C LYS A 148 16.69 -9.39 -9.70
N GLU A 149 17.28 -9.62 -8.55
CA GLU A 149 17.68 -10.95 -8.07
C GLU A 149 16.46 -11.86 -7.83
N ARG A 150 15.38 -11.33 -7.23
CA ARG A 150 14.13 -12.07 -7.04
C ARG A 150 13.47 -12.46 -8.37
N LEU A 151 13.47 -11.55 -9.34
CA LEU A 151 12.93 -11.84 -10.68
C LEU A 151 13.76 -12.93 -11.39
N GLN A 152 15.08 -12.84 -11.30
CA GLN A 152 15.97 -13.84 -11.88
C GLN A 152 15.83 -15.23 -11.23
N ARG A 153 15.63 -15.29 -9.90
CA ARG A 153 15.35 -16.56 -9.21
C ARG A 153 14.04 -17.18 -9.67
N LYS A 154 12.96 -16.38 -9.84
CA LYS A 154 11.68 -16.87 -10.37
C LYS A 154 11.80 -17.40 -11.79
N LEU A 155 12.53 -16.71 -12.67
CA LEU A 155 12.75 -17.15 -14.04
C LEU A 155 13.61 -18.42 -14.13
N ARG A 156 14.45 -18.68 -13.14
CA ARG A 156 15.23 -19.94 -13.07
C ARG A 156 14.39 -21.10 -12.57
N SER A 157 13.52 -20.91 -11.56
CA SER A 157 12.65 -21.98 -11.06
C SER A 157 11.59 -22.40 -12.06
N SER A 158 11.01 -21.46 -12.84
CA SER A 158 10.03 -21.80 -13.89
C SER A 158 10.62 -22.43 -15.17
N ARG A 159 11.96 -22.59 -15.25
CA ARG A 159 12.62 -23.30 -16.35
C ARG A 159 13.02 -24.73 -15.97
N GLN A 160 12.79 -25.14 -14.72
CA GLN A 160 13.12 -26.46 -14.20
C GLN A 160 11.87 -27.33 -14.00
N GLU A 161 10.70 -26.79 -14.26
CA GLU A 161 9.43 -27.48 -14.43
C GLU A 161 9.12 -27.65 -15.94
#